data_6983ca4bed28d1dbd5adb5ee44493a7a
#
_entry.id   6983ca4bed28d1dbd5adb5ee44493a7a
#
_cell.length_a   1.000
_cell.length_b   1.000
_cell.length_c   1.000
_cell.angle_alpha   90.00
_cell.angle_beta   90.00
_cell.angle_gamma   90.00
#
_symmetry.space_group_name_H-M   'P 1'
#
loop_
_entity.id
_entity.type
_entity.pdbx_description
1 polymer ?
#
loop_
_entity_poly.entity_id
_entity_poly.type
_entity_poly.pdbx_seq_one_letter_code
_entity_poly.pdbx_strand_id
1 'polypeptide(L)'
;MLLVIDNYDSFTYNLVQYMGELGAQPIVRRNDEISVDDIGAMGVKRIVISPGPCTPSEAGISVAAIKRWGSSIPTLGVCLGHQAMGEAYGGKVVRARTLMHGKTSRISHDGKGIFSNVPSPLEVMRYHSLVVDSGSLPDELEVVARAADDPTEIHAMKHRQYPVWGVQFHPESILTQSGKQILKNFLNIG
;
A
#
# COMPACT_ATOMS: atom_id res chain seq x y z
N MET A 1 -8.44 -15.26 -6.63
CA MET A 1 -9.19 -14.50 -5.60
C MET A 1 -8.24 -13.50 -4.95
N LEU A 2 -8.69 -12.28 -4.80
CA LEU A 2 -7.95 -11.18 -4.17
C LEU A 2 -8.74 -10.70 -2.95
N LEU A 3 -8.11 -10.71 -1.78
CA LEU A 3 -8.72 -10.15 -0.57
C LEU A 3 -8.39 -8.66 -0.46
N VAL A 4 -9.39 -7.83 -0.28
CA VAL A 4 -9.23 -6.42 0.08
C VAL A 4 -9.63 -6.28 1.55
N ILE A 5 -8.67 -5.93 2.40
CA ILE A 5 -8.92 -5.60 3.80
C ILE A 5 -9.31 -4.12 3.85
N ASP A 6 -10.57 -3.87 4.18
CA ASP A 6 -11.14 -2.53 4.24
C ASP A 6 -10.93 -1.92 5.63
N ASN A 7 -10.17 -0.85 5.69
CA ASN A 7 -9.92 -0.08 6.90
C ASN A 7 -10.96 1.03 7.13
N TYR A 8 -12.22 0.79 6.74
CA TYR A 8 -13.33 1.75 6.89
C TYR A 8 -13.06 3.05 6.13
N ASP A 9 -12.63 2.91 4.88
CA ASP A 9 -12.23 4.03 4.04
C ASP A 9 -13.16 4.20 2.84
N SER A 10 -13.47 5.45 2.49
CA SER A 10 -14.33 5.76 1.35
C SER A 10 -13.69 5.44 0.00
N PHE A 11 -12.35 5.32 -0.07
CA PHE A 11 -11.63 4.99 -1.30
C PHE A 11 -11.45 3.49 -1.55
N THR A 12 -11.83 2.64 -0.61
CA THR A 12 -11.68 1.18 -0.74
C THR A 12 -12.38 0.65 -1.99
N TYR A 13 -13.59 1.11 -2.27
CA TYR A 13 -14.35 0.62 -3.43
C TYR A 13 -13.81 1.11 -4.77
N ASN A 14 -13.07 2.22 -4.81
CA ASN A 14 -12.33 2.63 -5.99
C ASN A 14 -11.20 1.63 -6.30
N LEU A 15 -10.48 1.17 -5.27
CA LEU A 15 -9.50 0.08 -5.41
C LEU A 15 -10.17 -1.20 -5.92
N VAL A 16 -11.29 -1.59 -5.31
CA VAL A 16 -12.05 -2.78 -5.70
C VAL A 16 -12.48 -2.69 -7.17
N GLN A 17 -13.00 -1.54 -7.59
CA GLN A 17 -13.42 -1.32 -8.97
C GLN A 17 -12.24 -1.46 -9.93
N TYR A 18 -11.12 -0.79 -9.66
CA TYR A 18 -9.94 -0.86 -10.53
C TYR A 18 -9.38 -2.28 -10.62
N MET A 19 -9.32 -2.98 -9.50
CA MET A 19 -8.87 -4.37 -9.48
C MET A 19 -9.80 -5.28 -10.29
N GLY A 20 -11.12 -5.09 -10.17
CA GLY A 20 -12.12 -5.81 -10.96
C GLY A 20 -11.99 -5.54 -12.46
N GLU A 21 -11.81 -4.29 -12.87
CA GLU A 21 -11.58 -3.90 -14.26
C GLU A 21 -10.31 -4.52 -14.85
N LEU A 22 -9.31 -4.77 -14.00
CA LEU A 22 -8.05 -5.43 -14.37
C LEU A 22 -8.15 -6.96 -14.37
N GLY A 23 -9.33 -7.52 -14.15
CA GLY A 23 -9.58 -8.95 -14.21
C GLY A 23 -9.38 -9.71 -12.89
N ALA A 24 -9.13 -9.01 -11.79
CA ALA A 24 -9.09 -9.63 -10.47
C ALA A 24 -10.51 -9.99 -9.99
N GLN A 25 -10.58 -10.88 -9.00
CA GLN A 25 -11.83 -11.22 -8.32
C GLN A 25 -11.74 -10.75 -6.88
N PRO A 26 -12.03 -9.46 -6.61
CA PRO A 26 -11.87 -8.90 -5.28
C PRO A 26 -13.00 -9.35 -4.34
N ILE A 27 -12.61 -9.73 -3.13
CA ILE A 27 -13.52 -9.96 -2.00
C ILE A 27 -13.14 -8.96 -0.93
N VAL A 28 -14.11 -8.18 -0.46
CA VAL A 28 -13.91 -7.17 0.57
C VAL A 28 -14.28 -7.73 1.93
N ARG A 29 -13.40 -7.55 2.91
CA ARG A 29 -13.67 -7.80 4.32
C ARG A 29 -13.13 -6.64 5.14
N ARG A 30 -13.93 -6.14 6.07
CA ARG A 30 -13.47 -5.12 7.01
C ARG A 30 -12.41 -5.67 7.95
N ASN A 31 -11.55 -4.80 8.43
CA ASN A 31 -10.39 -5.17 9.25
C ASN A 31 -10.71 -5.82 10.59
N ASP A 32 -11.97 -5.83 10.99
CA ASP A 32 -12.52 -6.42 12.23
C ASP A 32 -13.56 -7.51 11.98
N GLU A 33 -13.85 -7.87 10.73
CA GLU A 33 -14.84 -8.90 10.35
C GLU A 33 -14.25 -10.30 10.26
N ILE A 34 -12.96 -10.41 10.05
CA ILE A 34 -12.24 -11.69 9.90
C ILE A 34 -11.01 -11.71 10.80
N SER A 35 -10.58 -12.89 11.16
CA SER A 35 -9.30 -13.09 11.84
C SER A 35 -8.17 -13.27 10.84
N VAL A 36 -6.93 -13.18 11.32
CA VAL A 36 -5.74 -13.45 10.51
C VAL A 36 -5.74 -14.90 9.99
N ASP A 37 -6.21 -15.84 10.80
CA ASP A 37 -6.25 -17.25 10.42
C ASP A 37 -7.32 -17.53 9.35
N ASP A 38 -8.43 -16.80 9.35
CA ASP A 38 -9.46 -16.94 8.32
C ASP A 38 -8.91 -16.68 6.92
N ILE A 39 -7.94 -15.80 6.77
CA ILE A 39 -7.28 -15.49 5.49
C ILE A 39 -6.70 -16.76 4.86
N GLY A 40 -6.03 -17.59 5.66
CA GLY A 40 -5.47 -18.87 5.18
C GLY A 40 -6.53 -19.82 4.66
N ALA A 41 -7.69 -19.87 5.32
CA ALA A 41 -8.80 -20.75 4.95
C ALA A 41 -9.53 -20.28 3.67
N MET A 42 -9.44 -18.98 3.34
CA MET A 42 -10.12 -18.40 2.18
C MET A 42 -9.48 -18.79 0.83
N GLY A 43 -8.25 -19.27 0.83
CA GLY A 43 -7.54 -19.61 -0.40
C GLY A 43 -7.21 -18.41 -1.28
N VAL A 44 -7.02 -17.24 -0.68
CA VAL A 44 -6.68 -16.01 -1.41
C VAL A 44 -5.28 -16.09 -2.01
N LYS A 45 -5.12 -15.48 -3.16
CA LYS A 45 -3.85 -15.45 -3.91
C LYS A 45 -3.13 -14.12 -3.78
N ARG A 46 -3.83 -13.06 -3.39
CA ARG A 46 -3.28 -11.72 -3.17
C ARG A 46 -4.06 -11.00 -2.09
N ILE A 47 -3.40 -10.09 -1.40
CA ILE A 47 -3.99 -9.22 -0.38
C ILE A 47 -3.73 -7.77 -0.75
N VAL A 48 -4.77 -6.94 -0.67
CA VAL A 48 -4.65 -5.48 -0.71
C VAL A 48 -5.17 -4.93 0.61
N ILE A 49 -4.39 -4.08 1.25
CA ILE A 49 -4.76 -3.40 2.49
C ILE A 49 -5.08 -1.95 2.15
N SER A 50 -6.32 -1.56 2.37
CA SER A 50 -6.86 -0.28 1.93
C SER A 50 -6.29 0.91 2.71
N PRO A 51 -6.45 2.13 2.18
CA PRO A 51 -6.39 3.33 2.99
C PRO A 51 -7.33 3.24 4.19
N GLY A 52 -7.18 4.15 5.13
CA GLY A 52 -8.05 4.26 6.29
C GLY A 52 -7.67 5.43 7.17
N PRO A 53 -8.53 5.75 8.14
CA PRO A 53 -8.23 6.78 9.14
C PRO A 53 -7.26 6.27 10.20
N CYS A 54 -6.77 7.19 11.03
CA CYS A 54 -5.99 6.89 12.23
C CYS A 54 -4.60 6.27 11.93
N THR A 55 -4.14 5.41 12.83
CA THR A 55 -2.82 4.78 12.78
C THR A 55 -2.93 3.30 12.42
N PRO A 56 -1.84 2.67 11.96
CA PRO A 56 -1.84 1.23 11.67
C PRO A 56 -2.20 0.34 12.87
N SER A 57 -1.83 0.74 14.08
CA SER A 57 -2.17 -0.02 15.29
C SER A 57 -3.69 -0.04 15.57
N GLU A 58 -4.43 0.91 14.99
CA GLU A 58 -5.89 1.01 15.08
C GLU A 58 -6.60 0.37 13.87
N ALA A 59 -5.86 -0.24 12.96
CA ALA A 59 -6.37 -0.79 11.69
C ALA A 59 -6.69 -2.30 11.79
N GLY A 60 -7.23 -2.75 12.91
CA GLY A 60 -7.66 -4.13 13.11
C GLY A 60 -6.54 -5.13 12.81
N ILE A 61 -6.79 -6.07 11.91
CA ILE A 61 -5.86 -7.14 11.56
C ILE A 61 -4.77 -6.74 10.55
N SER A 62 -4.75 -5.49 10.07
CA SER A 62 -3.89 -5.12 8.93
C SER A 62 -2.41 -5.41 9.16
N VAL A 63 -1.85 -5.01 10.30
CA VAL A 63 -0.44 -5.28 10.63
C VAL A 63 -0.20 -6.78 10.81
N ALA A 64 -1.06 -7.46 11.54
CA ALA A 64 -0.94 -8.90 11.80
C ALA A 64 -1.07 -9.75 10.53
N ALA A 65 -1.92 -9.34 9.59
CA ALA A 65 -2.08 -10.00 8.28
C ALA A 65 -0.77 -9.94 7.47
N ILE A 66 -0.11 -8.78 7.45
CA ILE A 66 1.19 -8.63 6.78
C ILE A 66 2.23 -9.54 7.43
N LYS A 67 2.34 -9.52 8.75
CA LYS A 67 3.29 -10.36 9.49
C LYS A 67 3.09 -11.85 9.22
N ARG A 68 1.85 -12.30 9.18
CA ARG A 68 1.52 -13.72 9.06
C ARG A 68 1.61 -14.23 7.62
N TRP A 69 1.14 -13.44 6.66
CA TRP A 69 0.95 -13.89 5.29
C TRP A 69 1.89 -13.25 4.26
N GLY A 70 2.58 -12.15 4.61
CA GLY A 70 3.42 -11.42 3.67
C GLY A 70 4.54 -12.24 3.04
N SER A 71 5.04 -13.27 3.73
CA SER A 71 6.08 -14.15 3.18
C SER A 71 5.57 -15.10 2.09
N SER A 72 4.26 -15.35 2.04
CA SER A 72 3.67 -16.37 1.16
C SER A 72 2.60 -15.83 0.21
N ILE A 73 1.99 -14.69 0.51
CA ILE A 73 0.92 -14.11 -0.30
C ILE A 73 1.32 -12.71 -0.73
N PRO A 74 1.40 -12.43 -2.05
CA PRO A 74 1.66 -11.07 -2.54
C PRO A 74 0.69 -10.06 -1.92
N THR A 75 1.26 -9.02 -1.31
CA THR A 75 0.50 -8.04 -0.53
C THR A 75 0.86 -6.62 -0.96
N LEU A 76 -0.17 -5.80 -1.17
CA LEU A 76 -0.03 -4.36 -1.43
C LEU A 76 -0.72 -3.57 -0.33
N GLY A 77 0.03 -2.73 0.36
CA GLY A 77 -0.51 -1.75 1.30
C GLY A 77 -0.66 -0.38 0.66
N VAL A 78 -1.84 0.23 0.77
CA VAL A 78 -2.14 1.55 0.22
C VAL A 78 -2.39 2.54 1.36
N CYS A 79 -1.64 3.62 1.41
CA CYS A 79 -1.72 4.69 2.42
C CYS A 79 -1.58 4.13 3.84
N LEU A 80 -2.68 3.95 4.59
CA LEU A 80 -2.65 3.28 5.90
C LEU A 80 -2.06 1.86 5.80
N GLY A 81 -2.35 1.13 4.73
CA GLY A 81 -1.77 -0.19 4.48
C GLY A 81 -0.26 -0.18 4.27
N HIS A 82 0.27 0.87 3.63
CA HIS A 82 1.71 1.11 3.51
C HIS A 82 2.35 1.36 4.89
N GLN A 83 1.70 2.17 5.72
CA GLN A 83 2.15 2.43 7.09
C GLN A 83 2.09 1.15 7.94
N ALA A 84 1.06 0.33 7.76
CA ALA A 84 0.95 -0.98 8.40
C ALA A 84 2.11 -1.91 8.01
N MET A 85 2.54 -1.87 6.76
CA MET A 85 3.73 -2.59 6.30
C MET A 85 4.99 -2.10 7.04
N GLY A 86 5.17 -0.79 7.16
CA GLY A 86 6.28 -0.22 7.93
C GLY A 86 6.32 -0.76 9.35
N GLU A 87 5.20 -0.73 10.07
CA GLU A 87 5.11 -1.24 11.44
C GLU A 87 5.28 -2.76 11.52
N ALA A 88 4.74 -3.51 10.56
CA ALA A 88 4.83 -4.97 10.55
C ALA A 88 6.28 -5.47 10.59
N TYR A 89 7.19 -4.74 9.97
CA TYR A 89 8.61 -5.09 9.91
C TYR A 89 9.50 -4.28 10.84
N GLY A 90 8.92 -3.52 11.78
CA GLY A 90 9.66 -2.84 12.85
C GLY A 90 9.97 -1.36 12.59
N GLY A 91 9.46 -0.77 11.52
CA GLY A 91 9.55 0.65 11.27
C GLY A 91 8.62 1.47 12.14
N LYS A 92 8.79 2.78 12.15
CA LYS A 92 7.96 3.73 12.89
C LYS A 92 7.13 4.58 11.93
N VAL A 93 5.94 4.96 12.38
CA VAL A 93 5.05 5.88 11.69
C VAL A 93 5.03 7.19 12.48
N VAL A 94 5.32 8.29 11.79
CA VAL A 94 5.46 9.62 12.39
C VAL A 94 4.63 10.64 11.62
N ARG A 95 4.45 11.84 12.17
CA ARG A 95 3.78 12.93 11.46
C ARG A 95 4.61 13.37 10.25
N ALA A 96 3.93 13.57 9.13
CA ALA A 96 4.53 14.18 7.95
C ALA A 96 4.90 15.64 8.26
N ARG A 97 5.98 16.12 7.64
CA ARG A 97 6.40 17.52 7.77
C ARG A 97 5.37 18.46 7.17
N THR A 98 4.69 18.03 6.12
CA THR A 98 3.64 18.78 5.42
C THR A 98 2.38 17.94 5.38
N LEU A 99 1.24 18.52 5.82
CA LEU A 99 -0.06 17.87 5.71
C LEU A 99 -0.51 17.85 4.25
N MET A 100 -0.97 16.68 3.79
CA MET A 100 -1.47 16.47 2.43
C MET A 100 -2.89 15.93 2.48
N HIS A 101 -3.85 16.76 2.09
CA HIS A 101 -5.27 16.41 2.02
C HIS A 101 -5.80 16.69 0.61
N GLY A 102 -5.88 15.64 -0.22
CA GLY A 102 -6.41 15.75 -1.57
C GLY A 102 -5.56 16.58 -2.53
N LYS A 103 -4.26 16.69 -2.27
CA LYS A 103 -3.31 17.41 -3.12
C LYS A 103 -2.50 16.44 -3.96
N THR A 104 -2.10 16.88 -5.15
CA THR A 104 -1.14 16.15 -5.96
C THR A 104 0.29 16.59 -5.66
N SER A 105 1.23 15.68 -5.83
CA SER A 105 2.65 15.95 -5.78
C SER A 105 3.41 14.99 -6.67
N ARG A 106 4.69 15.26 -6.89
CA ARG A 106 5.54 14.40 -7.71
C ARG A 106 6.37 13.48 -6.85
N ILE A 107 6.49 12.23 -7.31
CA ILE A 107 7.39 11.25 -6.74
C ILE A 107 8.37 10.76 -7.79
N SER A 108 9.58 10.39 -7.34
CA SER A 108 10.57 9.70 -8.17
C SER A 108 10.66 8.24 -7.75
N HIS A 109 10.73 7.33 -8.70
CA HIS A 109 10.80 5.90 -8.44
C HIS A 109 11.88 5.22 -9.31
N ASP A 110 12.13 3.94 -9.02
CA ASP A 110 13.19 3.16 -9.68
C ASP A 110 12.78 2.50 -11.01
N GLY A 111 11.51 2.60 -11.41
CA GLY A 111 10.99 2.01 -12.65
C GLY A 111 10.88 0.48 -12.63
N LYS A 112 10.97 -0.16 -11.46
CA LYS A 112 10.97 -1.61 -11.31
C LYS A 112 9.73 -2.10 -10.58
N GLY A 113 9.44 -3.41 -10.69
CA GLY A 113 8.34 -4.05 -9.99
C GLY A 113 7.00 -3.38 -10.31
N ILE A 114 6.32 -2.86 -9.29
CA ILE A 114 5.02 -2.19 -9.48
C ILE A 114 5.14 -0.90 -10.31
N PHE A 115 6.33 -0.34 -10.47
CA PHE A 115 6.58 0.87 -11.27
C PHE A 115 7.06 0.57 -12.69
N SER A 116 7.07 -0.67 -13.13
CA SER A 116 7.42 -1.04 -14.50
C SER A 116 6.50 -0.35 -15.51
N ASN A 117 7.08 0.28 -16.52
CA ASN A 117 6.36 1.05 -17.54
C ASN A 117 5.54 2.24 -17.00
N VAL A 118 5.94 2.76 -15.85
CA VAL A 118 5.35 3.95 -15.23
C VAL A 118 6.34 5.09 -15.34
N PRO A 119 5.92 6.30 -15.80
CA PRO A 119 6.84 7.43 -15.94
C PRO A 119 7.37 7.89 -14.59
N SER A 120 8.62 8.43 -14.59
CA SER A 120 9.22 9.06 -13.43
C SER A 120 9.83 10.42 -13.87
N PRO A 121 9.54 11.52 -13.18
CA PRO A 121 8.66 11.63 -12.02
C PRO A 121 7.19 11.35 -12.34
N LEU A 122 6.45 10.94 -11.34
CA LEU A 122 5.03 10.58 -11.43
C LEU A 122 4.20 11.52 -10.57
N GLU A 123 3.11 12.04 -11.11
CA GLU A 123 2.15 12.82 -10.34
C GLU A 123 1.17 11.88 -9.63
N VAL A 124 1.04 12.02 -8.31
CA VAL A 124 0.21 11.18 -7.47
C VAL A 124 -0.67 12.00 -6.55
N MET A 125 -1.85 11.45 -6.21
CA MET A 125 -2.73 12.04 -5.22
C MET A 125 -2.31 11.59 -3.81
N ARG A 126 -2.17 12.54 -2.91
CA ARG A 126 -1.79 12.34 -1.51
C ARG A 126 -2.90 12.81 -0.59
N TYR A 127 -3.20 11.96 0.38
CA TYR A 127 -4.19 12.27 1.42
C TYR A 127 -3.74 11.59 2.72
N HIS A 128 -2.73 12.20 3.38
CA HIS A 128 -2.17 11.62 4.61
C HIS A 128 -1.53 12.69 5.50
N SER A 129 -1.57 12.46 6.80
CA SER A 129 -0.88 13.24 7.82
C SER A 129 0.28 12.50 8.48
N LEU A 130 0.39 11.20 8.22
CA LEU A 130 1.41 10.31 8.76
C LEU A 130 2.26 9.73 7.62
N VAL A 131 3.50 9.41 7.93
CA VAL A 131 4.46 8.77 7.02
C VAL A 131 5.29 7.73 7.77
N VAL A 132 5.83 6.77 7.03
CA VAL A 132 6.86 5.87 7.56
C VAL A 132 8.15 6.67 7.71
N ASP A 133 8.75 6.60 8.90
CA ASP A 133 9.99 7.32 9.20
C ASP A 133 11.18 6.69 8.47
N SER A 134 11.81 7.47 7.59
CA SER A 134 12.97 7.00 6.82
C SER A 134 14.20 6.75 7.70
N GLY A 135 14.31 7.43 8.84
CA GLY A 135 15.43 7.28 9.76
C GLY A 135 15.41 5.99 10.57
N SER A 136 14.26 5.34 10.69
CA SER A 136 14.08 4.10 11.46
C SER A 136 13.64 2.91 10.58
N LEU A 137 13.77 3.04 9.25
CA LEU A 137 13.38 1.97 8.35
C LEU A 137 14.26 0.73 8.55
N PRO A 138 13.66 -0.47 8.80
CA PRO A 138 14.44 -1.68 8.97
C PRO A 138 15.08 -2.14 7.66
N ASP A 139 16.17 -2.90 7.77
CA ASP A 139 16.96 -3.35 6.59
C ASP A 139 16.16 -4.27 5.65
N GLU A 140 15.13 -4.95 6.16
CA GLU A 140 14.27 -5.80 5.32
C GLU A 140 13.46 -5.01 4.29
N LEU A 141 13.28 -3.70 4.51
CA LEU A 141 12.51 -2.84 3.64
C LEU A 141 13.41 -1.96 2.78
N GLU A 142 13.08 -1.87 1.51
CA GLU A 142 13.76 -1.03 0.53
C GLU A 142 12.83 0.09 0.06
N VAL A 143 13.30 1.33 0.12
CA VAL A 143 12.57 2.46 -0.44
C VAL A 143 12.72 2.45 -1.95
N VAL A 144 11.59 2.44 -2.67
CA VAL A 144 11.56 2.40 -4.14
C VAL A 144 10.96 3.66 -4.77
N ALA A 145 10.33 4.52 -3.97
CA ALA A 145 9.90 5.85 -4.41
C ALA A 145 9.97 6.86 -3.26
N ARG A 146 10.29 8.10 -3.62
CA ARG A 146 10.42 9.22 -2.69
C ARG A 146 9.72 10.45 -3.25
N ALA A 147 9.31 11.38 -2.37
CA ALA A 147 8.85 12.68 -2.82
C ALA A 147 9.94 13.38 -3.63
N ALA A 148 9.59 13.98 -4.75
CA ALA A 148 10.57 14.65 -5.63
C ALA A 148 11.14 15.94 -4.99
N ASP A 149 10.36 16.59 -4.15
CA ASP A 149 10.71 17.83 -3.43
C ASP A 149 11.27 17.58 -2.03
N ASP A 150 11.09 16.36 -1.49
CA ASP A 150 11.66 15.96 -0.20
C ASP A 150 12.12 14.50 -0.27
N PRO A 151 13.39 14.25 -0.63
CA PRO A 151 13.91 12.87 -0.76
C PRO A 151 13.92 12.08 0.55
N THR A 152 13.69 12.71 1.69
CA THR A 152 13.57 12.01 2.98
C THR A 152 12.19 11.39 3.20
N GLU A 153 11.18 11.81 2.43
CA GLU A 153 9.83 11.30 2.54
C GLU A 153 9.61 10.07 1.65
N ILE A 154 9.28 8.95 2.28
CA ILE A 154 9.04 7.67 1.61
C ILE A 154 7.66 7.67 0.97
N HIS A 155 7.58 7.34 -0.31
CA HIS A 155 6.32 7.21 -1.04
C HIS A 155 6.01 5.80 -1.50
N ALA A 156 7.00 4.94 -1.63
CA ALA A 156 6.81 3.51 -1.82
C ALA A 156 7.99 2.73 -1.29
N MET A 157 7.71 1.54 -0.82
CA MET A 157 8.71 0.59 -0.36
C MET A 157 8.30 -0.83 -0.71
N LYS A 158 9.29 -1.73 -0.72
CA LYS A 158 9.08 -3.16 -0.89
C LYS A 158 9.87 -3.93 0.15
N HIS A 159 9.42 -5.13 0.47
CA HIS A 159 10.24 -6.08 1.21
C HIS A 159 11.31 -6.66 0.28
N ARG A 160 12.53 -6.83 0.78
CA ARG A 160 13.66 -7.31 -0.05
C ARG A 160 13.50 -8.76 -0.51
N GLN A 161 12.85 -9.60 0.30
CA GLN A 161 12.69 -11.04 0.05
C GLN A 161 11.24 -11.44 -0.22
N TYR A 162 10.28 -10.81 0.45
CA TYR A 162 8.86 -11.17 0.36
C TYR A 162 8.12 -10.33 -0.68
N PRO A 163 7.06 -10.84 -1.28
CA PRO A 163 6.28 -10.10 -2.27
C PRO A 163 5.34 -9.07 -1.61
N VAL A 164 5.88 -8.22 -0.76
CA VAL A 164 5.14 -7.17 -0.03
C VAL A 164 5.58 -5.80 -0.52
N TRP A 165 4.59 -5.01 -0.94
CA TRP A 165 4.76 -3.67 -1.46
C TRP A 165 3.89 -2.69 -0.70
N GLY A 166 4.33 -1.45 -0.58
CA GLY A 166 3.54 -0.38 0.00
C GLY A 166 3.67 0.90 -0.80
N VAL A 167 2.55 1.61 -0.97
CA VAL A 167 2.52 2.94 -1.57
C VAL A 167 1.80 3.89 -0.64
N GLN A 168 2.40 5.06 -0.37
CA GLN A 168 1.81 6.07 0.51
C GLN A 168 0.71 6.86 -0.19
N PHE A 169 0.77 6.99 -1.50
CA PHE A 169 -0.21 7.68 -2.32
C PHE A 169 -1.40 6.78 -2.67
N HIS A 170 -2.39 7.34 -3.35
CA HIS A 170 -3.62 6.67 -3.74
C HIS A 170 -3.63 6.31 -5.23
N PRO A 171 -3.26 5.07 -5.63
CA PRO A 171 -3.28 4.66 -7.03
C PRO A 171 -4.70 4.56 -7.61
N GLU A 172 -5.72 4.45 -6.75
CA GLU A 172 -7.13 4.39 -7.11
C GLU A 172 -7.74 5.76 -7.44
N SER A 173 -7.03 6.84 -7.14
CA SER A 173 -7.50 8.19 -7.45
C SER A 173 -7.33 8.49 -8.93
N ILE A 174 -8.33 9.15 -9.52
CA ILE A 174 -8.23 9.67 -10.89
C ILE A 174 -7.12 10.71 -11.03
N LEU A 175 -6.73 11.34 -9.94
CA LEU A 175 -5.65 12.32 -9.90
C LEU A 175 -4.25 11.69 -9.88
N THR A 176 -4.15 10.38 -9.68
CA THR A 176 -2.88 9.67 -9.75
C THR A 176 -2.63 9.21 -11.18
N GLN A 177 -1.56 9.73 -11.78
CA GLN A 177 -1.11 9.30 -13.08
C GLN A 177 -0.70 7.83 -13.05
N SER A 178 -1.10 7.05 -14.06
CA SER A 178 -0.72 5.64 -14.19
C SER A 178 -1.12 4.74 -13.00
N GLY A 179 -2.10 5.12 -12.21
CA GLY A 179 -2.53 4.34 -11.04
C GLY A 179 -2.96 2.91 -11.42
N LYS A 180 -3.74 2.76 -12.50
CA LYS A 180 -4.14 1.43 -13.00
C LYS A 180 -2.95 0.58 -13.46
N GLN A 181 -1.91 1.18 -14.04
CA GLN A 181 -0.71 0.45 -14.45
C GLN A 181 0.03 -0.09 -13.23
N ILE A 182 0.12 0.69 -12.14
CA ILE A 182 0.72 0.25 -10.88
C ILE A 182 -0.04 -0.95 -10.31
N LEU A 183 -1.37 -0.86 -10.26
CA LEU A 183 -2.22 -1.95 -9.78
C LEU A 183 -2.12 -3.20 -10.66
N LYS A 184 -2.08 -3.02 -11.98
CA LYS A 184 -1.87 -4.11 -12.93
C LYS A 184 -0.52 -4.79 -12.70
N ASN A 185 0.53 -4.02 -12.49
CA ASN A 185 1.86 -4.57 -12.21
C ASN A 185 1.83 -5.41 -10.93
N PHE A 186 1.17 -4.93 -9.89
CA PHE A 186 1.00 -5.70 -8.66
C PHE A 186 0.27 -7.03 -8.90
N LEU A 187 -0.79 -7.02 -9.71
CA LEU A 187 -1.54 -8.26 -10.03
C LEU A 187 -0.68 -9.29 -10.78
N ASN A 188 0.40 -8.86 -11.41
CA ASN A 188 1.32 -9.75 -12.13
C ASN A 188 2.54 -10.19 -11.29
N ILE A 189 2.67 -9.71 -10.05
CA ILE A 189 3.67 -10.20 -9.10
C ILE A 189 3.21 -11.53 -8.54
N GLY A 190 4.07 -12.53 -8.55
CA GLY A 190 3.67 -13.83 -7.97
C GLY A 190 4.66 -14.88 -8.19
#